data_773375f4bef280951d33547a1c741f72
#
_entry.id   773375f4bef280951d33547a1c741f72
#
_cell.length_a   1.000
_cell.length_b   1.000
_cell.length_c   1.000
_cell.angle_alpha   90.00
_cell.angle_beta   90.00
_cell.angle_gamma   90.00
#
_symmetry.space_group_name_H-M   'P 1'
#
loop_
_entity.id
_entity.type
_entity.pdbx_description
1 polymer ?
#
loop_
_entity_poly.entity_id
_entity_poly.type
_entity_poly.pdbx_seq_one_letter_code
_entity_poly.pdbx_strand_id
1 'polypeptide(L)'
;LWVMGIGAFGLSFGLLLFGPKLIRMVGEKITKLNPLRAYCVALSAAITVIIASWLALPVSSTHIAVGAVFGVGFFREFHWRITANKKDVIALKEKEIVKADTKKRVHRKLVRRSHFLTIIAAWVITVPAAAILSGSLFVLLNSLFS
;
A
#
# COMPACT_ATOMS: atom_id res chain seq x y z
N LEU A 1 11.84 -31.29 -3.08
CA LEU A 1 12.66 -30.71 -1.99
C LEU A 1 13.64 -29.65 -2.50
N TRP A 2 14.44 -29.93 -3.52
CA TRP A 2 15.45 -28.99 -4.05
C TRP A 2 14.85 -27.69 -4.56
N VAL A 3 13.74 -27.73 -5.29
CA VAL A 3 13.04 -26.54 -5.81
C VAL A 3 12.54 -25.65 -4.66
N MET A 4 11.98 -26.27 -3.62
CA MET A 4 11.54 -25.54 -2.41
C MET A 4 12.72 -24.91 -1.67
N GLY A 5 13.86 -25.62 -1.59
CA GLY A 5 15.07 -25.08 -0.97
C GLY A 5 15.63 -23.86 -1.70
N ILE A 6 15.71 -23.91 -3.02
CA ILE A 6 16.18 -22.79 -3.86
C ILE A 6 15.24 -21.58 -3.71
N GLY A 7 13.91 -21.81 -3.76
CA GLY A 7 12.92 -20.77 -3.57
C GLY A 7 12.99 -20.13 -2.17
N ALA A 8 13.09 -20.93 -1.12
CA ALA A 8 13.22 -20.45 0.25
C ALA A 8 14.50 -19.62 0.46
N PHE A 9 15.62 -20.07 -0.08
CA PHE A 9 16.88 -19.33 -0.03
C PHE A 9 16.78 -17.99 -0.75
N GLY A 10 16.25 -17.97 -1.97
CA GLY A 10 16.06 -16.73 -2.75
C GLY A 10 15.15 -15.72 -2.05
N LEU A 11 14.01 -16.16 -1.50
CA LEU A 11 13.11 -15.31 -0.72
C LEU A 11 13.77 -14.77 0.54
N SER A 12 14.48 -15.61 1.31
CA SER A 12 15.16 -15.21 2.53
C SER A 12 16.24 -14.18 2.26
N PHE A 13 17.05 -14.40 1.22
CA PHE A 13 18.09 -13.47 0.82
C PHE A 13 17.53 -12.13 0.33
N GLY A 14 16.49 -12.15 -0.50
CA GLY A 14 15.80 -10.95 -0.95
C GLY A 14 15.19 -10.15 0.20
N LEU A 15 14.56 -10.83 1.17
CA LEU A 15 14.00 -10.20 2.35
C LEU A 15 15.06 -9.60 3.28
N LEU A 16 16.19 -10.26 3.44
CA LEU A 16 17.31 -9.77 4.25
C LEU A 16 17.90 -8.47 3.67
N LEU A 17 18.05 -8.39 2.34
CA LEU A 17 18.62 -7.22 1.67
C LEU A 17 17.67 -6.04 1.59
N PHE A 18 16.40 -6.28 1.25
CA PHE A 18 15.44 -5.23 0.92
C PHE A 18 14.31 -5.06 1.95
N GLY A 19 14.12 -6.02 2.86
CA GLY A 19 13.03 -6.02 3.83
C GLY A 19 12.98 -4.77 4.71
N PRO A 20 14.06 -4.35 5.38
CA PRO A 20 14.05 -3.16 6.23
C PRO A 20 13.69 -1.88 5.48
N LYS A 21 14.15 -1.75 4.23
CA LYS A 21 13.83 -0.60 3.36
C LYS A 21 12.35 -0.58 2.97
N LEU A 22 11.77 -1.75 2.70
CA LEU A 22 10.36 -1.91 2.35
C LEU A 22 9.45 -1.59 3.53
N ILE A 23 9.76 -2.14 4.72
CA ILE A 23 9.00 -1.90 5.95
C ILE A 23 8.97 -0.41 6.29
N ARG A 24 10.12 0.26 6.23
CA ARG A 24 10.22 1.70 6.46
C ARG A 24 9.45 2.51 5.42
N MET A 25 9.48 2.09 4.15
CA MET A 25 8.72 2.76 3.09
C MET A 25 7.21 2.66 3.34
N VAL A 26 6.70 1.47 3.64
CA VAL A 26 5.27 1.24 3.86
C VAL A 26 4.79 1.91 5.14
N GLY A 27 5.54 1.77 6.24
CA GLY A 27 5.13 2.26 7.56
C GLY A 27 5.26 3.77 7.75
N GLU A 28 6.27 4.41 7.15
CA GLU A 28 6.57 5.82 7.41
C GLU A 28 6.30 6.74 6.23
N LYS A 29 6.58 6.29 5.00
CA LYS A 29 6.55 7.15 3.81
C LYS A 29 5.19 7.21 3.13
N ILE A 30 4.38 6.14 3.19
CA ILE A 30 3.06 6.10 2.54
C ILE A 30 2.04 6.86 3.37
N THR A 31 1.92 6.53 4.64
CA THR A 31 1.06 7.24 5.60
C THR A 31 1.63 7.14 7.00
N LYS A 32 1.47 8.18 7.81
CA LYS A 32 1.86 8.13 9.22
C LYS A 32 0.87 7.23 9.97
N LEU A 33 1.29 6.00 10.26
CA LEU A 33 0.49 5.04 10.99
C LEU A 33 0.61 5.31 12.50
N ASN A 34 -0.53 5.55 13.15
CA ASN A 34 -0.67 5.47 14.60
C ASN A 34 -1.12 4.04 14.96
N PRO A 35 -0.98 3.57 16.21
CA PRO A 35 -1.40 2.23 16.63
C PRO A 35 -2.84 1.88 16.23
N LEU A 36 -3.78 2.81 16.41
CA LEU A 36 -5.18 2.62 16.01
C LEU A 36 -5.34 2.40 14.50
N ARG A 37 -4.58 3.14 13.68
CA ARG A 37 -4.63 2.99 12.21
C ARG A 37 -3.98 1.70 11.75
N ALA A 38 -2.87 1.31 12.39
CA ALA A 38 -2.24 0.03 12.13
C ALA A 38 -3.20 -1.13 12.41
N TYR A 39 -3.96 -1.04 13.49
CA TYR A 39 -5.03 -1.99 13.81
C TYR A 39 -6.12 -2.01 12.71
N CYS A 40 -6.61 -0.87 12.25
CA CYS A 40 -7.60 -0.81 11.16
C CYS A 40 -7.05 -1.41 9.85
N VAL A 41 -5.78 -1.18 9.53
CA VAL A 41 -5.11 -1.77 8.36
C VAL A 41 -5.05 -3.30 8.51
N ALA A 42 -4.59 -3.80 9.64
CA ALA A 42 -4.49 -5.23 9.90
C ALA A 42 -5.86 -5.92 9.87
N LEU A 43 -6.87 -5.32 10.50
CA LEU A 43 -8.22 -5.85 10.53
C LEU A 43 -8.85 -5.90 9.12
N SER A 44 -8.72 -4.81 8.35
CA SER A 44 -9.26 -4.79 6.98
C SER A 44 -8.55 -5.80 6.06
N ALA A 45 -7.24 -5.94 6.20
CA ALA A 45 -6.48 -6.94 5.46
C ALA A 45 -6.91 -8.37 5.84
N ALA A 46 -7.07 -8.66 7.13
CA ALA A 46 -7.51 -9.96 7.62
C ALA A 46 -8.90 -10.33 7.08
N ILE A 47 -9.87 -9.43 7.17
CA ILE A 47 -11.23 -9.63 6.65
C ILE A 47 -11.17 -9.91 5.14
N THR A 48 -10.41 -9.14 4.39
CA THR A 48 -10.28 -9.31 2.93
C THR A 48 -9.68 -10.68 2.59
N VAL A 49 -8.64 -11.12 3.30
CA VAL A 49 -8.02 -12.43 3.10
C VAL A 49 -9.00 -13.56 3.43
N ILE A 50 -9.76 -13.46 4.52
CA ILE A 50 -10.76 -14.46 4.90
C ILE A 50 -11.83 -14.59 3.82
N ILE A 51 -12.39 -13.47 3.35
CA ILE A 51 -13.42 -13.49 2.29
C ILE A 51 -12.86 -14.09 1.00
N ALA A 52 -11.67 -13.67 0.58
CA ALA A 52 -11.03 -14.17 -0.64
C ALA A 52 -10.72 -15.67 -0.54
N SER A 53 -10.25 -16.13 0.62
CA SER A 53 -9.99 -17.57 0.87
C SER A 53 -11.26 -18.38 0.85
N TRP A 54 -12.35 -17.85 1.41
CA TRP A 54 -13.66 -18.50 1.38
C TRP A 54 -14.20 -18.64 -0.05
N LEU A 55 -13.93 -17.66 -0.90
CA LEU A 55 -14.28 -17.70 -2.33
C LEU A 55 -13.28 -18.49 -3.19
N ALA A 56 -12.28 -19.12 -2.57
CA ALA A 56 -11.18 -19.84 -3.26
C ALA A 56 -10.44 -18.97 -4.30
N LEU A 57 -10.36 -17.66 -4.08
CA LEU A 57 -9.66 -16.75 -4.98
C LEU A 57 -8.17 -16.69 -4.63
N PRO A 58 -7.26 -16.89 -5.62
CA PRO A 58 -5.84 -16.71 -5.39
C PRO A 58 -5.52 -15.21 -5.21
N VAL A 59 -5.23 -14.80 -4.00
CA VAL A 59 -4.93 -13.39 -3.69
C VAL A 59 -3.54 -13.24 -3.09
N SER A 60 -2.91 -12.10 -3.39
CA SER A 60 -1.63 -11.73 -2.80
C SER A 60 -1.86 -10.98 -1.49
N SER A 61 -1.39 -11.53 -0.38
CA SER A 61 -1.43 -10.88 0.94
C SER A 61 -0.70 -9.53 0.95
N THR A 62 0.39 -9.40 0.18
CA THR A 62 1.14 -8.14 0.04
C THR A 62 0.30 -7.05 -0.64
N HIS A 63 -0.43 -7.40 -1.72
CA HIS A 63 -1.32 -6.45 -2.39
C HIS A 63 -2.45 -6.00 -1.46
N ILE A 64 -3.01 -6.92 -0.70
CA ILE A 64 -4.08 -6.64 0.27
C ILE A 64 -3.55 -5.71 1.38
N ALA A 65 -2.39 -6.00 1.96
CA ALA A 65 -1.79 -5.19 3.02
C ALA A 65 -1.49 -3.76 2.55
N VAL A 66 -0.87 -3.62 1.37
CA VAL A 66 -0.59 -2.30 0.77
C VAL A 66 -1.88 -1.56 0.44
N GLY A 67 -2.87 -2.25 -0.14
CA GLY A 67 -4.20 -1.70 -0.41
C GLY A 67 -4.90 -1.20 0.85
N ALA A 68 -4.83 -1.95 1.96
CA ALA A 68 -5.40 -1.57 3.25
C ALA A 68 -4.74 -0.29 3.82
N VAL A 69 -3.40 -0.17 3.71
CA VAL A 69 -2.67 1.04 4.12
C VAL A 69 -3.16 2.28 3.35
N PHE A 70 -3.28 2.16 2.02
CA PHE A 70 -3.80 3.24 1.19
C PHE A 70 -5.27 3.52 1.45
N GLY A 71 -6.11 2.48 1.60
CA GLY A 71 -7.53 2.61 1.90
C GLY A 71 -7.78 3.44 3.16
N VAL A 72 -7.12 3.10 4.26
CA VAL A 72 -7.18 3.85 5.53
C VAL A 72 -6.65 5.28 5.35
N GLY A 73 -5.57 5.46 4.56
CA GLY A 73 -5.02 6.77 4.26
C GLY A 73 -5.97 7.66 3.46
N PHE A 74 -6.57 7.15 2.40
CA PHE A 74 -7.54 7.87 1.56
C PHE A 74 -8.85 8.18 2.30
N PHE A 75 -9.38 7.20 3.05
CA PHE A 75 -10.58 7.41 3.86
C PHE A 75 -10.38 8.57 4.84
N ARG A 76 -9.22 8.64 5.48
CA ARG A 76 -8.87 9.74 6.38
C ARG A 76 -8.80 11.08 5.66
N GLU A 77 -8.21 11.14 4.47
CA GLU A 77 -8.15 12.37 3.65
C GLU A 77 -9.57 12.82 3.27
N PHE A 78 -10.42 11.87 2.88
CA PHE A 78 -11.81 12.12 2.51
C PHE A 78 -12.64 12.61 3.71
N HIS A 79 -12.56 11.92 4.84
CA HIS A 79 -13.25 12.31 6.07
C HIS A 79 -12.81 13.70 6.56
N TRP A 80 -11.53 14.00 6.48
CA TRP A 80 -11.02 15.32 6.84
C TRP A 80 -11.57 16.42 5.92
N ARG A 81 -11.70 16.16 4.62
CA ARG A 81 -12.29 17.10 3.66
C ARG A 81 -13.74 17.41 3.97
N ILE A 82 -14.54 16.37 4.27
CA ILE A 82 -15.96 16.54 4.61
C ILE A 82 -16.09 17.33 5.91
N THR A 83 -15.31 17.01 6.94
CA THR A 83 -15.37 17.68 8.23
C THR A 83 -14.86 19.13 8.15
N ALA A 84 -13.85 19.40 7.35
CA ALA A 84 -13.36 20.76 7.10
C ALA A 84 -14.43 21.61 6.39
N ASN A 85 -15.06 21.06 5.33
CA ASN A 85 -16.13 21.75 4.62
C ASN A 85 -17.33 22.05 5.52
N LYS A 86 -17.72 21.11 6.39
CA LYS A 86 -18.80 21.32 7.37
C LYS A 86 -18.45 22.41 8.39
N LYS A 87 -17.21 22.47 8.87
CA LYS A 87 -16.74 23.54 9.76
C LYS A 87 -16.68 24.90 9.06
N ASP A 88 -16.29 24.93 7.79
CA ASP A 88 -16.24 26.18 7.03
C ASP A 88 -17.66 26.73 6.75
N VAL A 89 -18.65 25.85 6.50
CA VAL A 89 -20.08 26.24 6.35
C VAL A 89 -20.63 26.78 7.68
N ILE A 90 -20.33 26.14 8.81
CA ILE A 90 -20.75 26.61 10.14
C ILE A 90 -20.05 27.94 10.47
N ALA A 91 -18.76 28.05 10.21
CA ALA A 91 -17.97 29.25 10.44
C ALA A 91 -18.38 30.43 9.52
N LEU A 92 -18.85 30.17 8.30
CA LEU A 92 -19.40 31.20 7.41
C LEU A 92 -20.74 31.71 7.94
N LYS A 93 -21.56 30.83 8.50
CA LYS A 93 -22.83 31.20 9.15
C LYS A 93 -22.63 32.03 10.42
N GLU A 94 -21.49 31.84 11.11
CA GLU A 94 -21.12 32.60 12.31
C GLU A 94 -20.30 33.87 11.97
N LYS A 95 -19.60 33.89 10.82
CA LYS A 95 -18.77 35.03 10.34
C LYS A 95 -19.54 36.12 9.60
N GLU A 96 -20.82 35.96 9.37
CA GLU A 96 -21.66 37.10 8.99
C GLU A 96 -21.73 38.16 10.10
N ILE A 97 -21.27 37.79 11.31
CA ILE A 97 -21.25 38.66 12.50
C ILE A 97 -19.85 39.24 12.81
N VAL A 98 -18.77 38.63 12.34
CA VAL A 98 -17.40 39.12 12.65
C VAL A 98 -16.47 39.02 11.41
N LYS A 99 -16.27 40.14 10.75
CA LYS A 99 -15.21 40.33 9.75
C LYS A 99 -13.86 40.40 10.48
N ALA A 100 -12.96 39.47 10.25
CA ALA A 100 -11.54 39.62 9.97
C ALA A 100 -10.73 38.33 10.21
N ASP A 101 -9.84 38.14 9.27
CA ASP A 101 -8.62 37.32 9.26
C ASP A 101 -8.71 35.88 8.69
N THR A 102 -8.45 35.86 7.38
CA THR A 102 -8.38 34.64 6.58
C THR A 102 -6.95 34.16 6.48
N LYS A 103 -6.52 33.29 7.37
CA LYS A 103 -5.25 32.62 7.23
C LYS A 103 -5.38 31.36 6.40
N LYS A 104 -4.71 31.33 5.24
CA LYS A 104 -4.60 30.19 4.29
C LYS A 104 -4.50 28.86 5.00
N ARG A 105 -5.53 28.04 4.92
CA ARG A 105 -5.49 26.64 5.35
C ARG A 105 -4.71 25.83 4.32
N VAL A 106 -3.48 25.46 4.68
CA VAL A 106 -2.62 24.58 3.90
C VAL A 106 -3.32 23.23 3.69
N HIS A 107 -3.60 22.91 2.44
CA HIS A 107 -4.15 21.63 2.02
C HIS A 107 -3.10 20.54 2.27
N ARG A 108 -3.11 19.93 3.45
CA ARG A 108 -2.19 18.86 3.81
C ARG A 108 -2.60 17.58 3.08
N LYS A 109 -1.87 17.24 2.03
CA LYS A 109 -1.96 15.91 1.42
C LYS A 109 -1.47 14.88 2.44
N LEU A 110 -2.40 14.09 2.98
CA LEU A 110 -2.14 13.10 4.04
C LEU A 110 -1.54 11.80 3.49
N VAL A 111 -1.73 11.55 2.19
CA VAL A 111 -1.19 10.40 1.47
C VAL A 111 -0.29 10.88 0.34
N ARG A 112 0.92 10.36 0.29
CA ARG A 112 1.86 10.64 -0.81
C ARG A 112 1.49 9.79 -2.03
N ARG A 113 0.66 10.36 -2.91
CA ARG A 113 0.18 9.69 -4.13
C ARG A 113 1.30 9.24 -5.07
N SER A 114 2.48 9.87 -5.02
CA SER A 114 3.64 9.44 -5.80
C SER A 114 4.10 8.03 -5.45
N HIS A 115 4.07 7.64 -4.18
CA HIS A 115 4.43 6.29 -3.76
C HIS A 115 3.41 5.25 -4.19
N PHE A 116 2.12 5.61 -4.27
CA PHE A 116 1.09 4.72 -4.79
C PHE A 116 1.36 4.36 -6.26
N LEU A 117 1.60 5.36 -7.10
CA LEU A 117 1.93 5.13 -8.52
C LEU A 117 3.23 4.34 -8.68
N THR A 118 4.24 4.60 -7.86
CA THR A 118 5.50 3.84 -7.89
C THR A 118 5.29 2.36 -7.57
N ILE A 119 4.41 2.04 -6.61
CA ILE A 119 4.12 0.65 -6.26
C ILE A 119 3.34 -0.05 -7.37
N ILE A 120 2.33 0.61 -7.96
CA ILE A 120 1.60 0.06 -9.11
C ILE A 120 2.55 -0.16 -10.31
N ALA A 121 3.40 0.82 -10.62
CA ALA A 121 4.38 0.70 -11.68
C ALA A 121 5.37 -0.46 -11.41
N ALA A 122 5.81 -0.62 -10.17
CA ALA A 122 6.64 -1.76 -9.79
C ALA A 122 5.94 -3.09 -10.05
N TRP A 123 4.67 -3.23 -9.72
CA TRP A 123 3.91 -4.47 -9.98
C TRP A 123 3.76 -4.77 -11.47
N VAL A 124 3.48 -3.74 -12.28
CA VAL A 124 3.35 -3.89 -13.73
C VAL A 124 4.68 -4.30 -14.38
N ILE A 125 5.81 -3.86 -13.83
CA ILE A 125 7.13 -4.17 -14.39
C ILE A 125 7.67 -5.51 -13.86
N THR A 126 7.50 -5.80 -12.57
CA THR A 126 8.11 -6.98 -11.94
C THR A 126 7.49 -8.30 -12.42
N VAL A 127 6.19 -8.33 -12.71
CA VAL A 127 5.52 -9.56 -13.16
C VAL A 127 6.03 -10.01 -14.54
N PRO A 128 6.06 -9.16 -15.60
CA PRO A 128 6.65 -9.56 -16.87
C PRO A 128 8.16 -9.86 -16.77
N ALA A 129 8.90 -9.09 -16.01
CA ALA A 129 10.34 -9.32 -15.82
C ALA A 129 10.60 -10.69 -15.18
N ALA A 130 9.86 -11.05 -14.13
CA ALA A 130 9.96 -12.36 -13.50
C ALA A 130 9.55 -13.51 -14.44
N ALA A 131 8.52 -13.32 -15.27
CA ALA A 131 8.09 -14.31 -16.24
C ALA A 131 9.16 -14.56 -17.32
N ILE A 132 9.76 -13.51 -17.87
CA ILE A 132 10.85 -13.61 -18.85
C ILE A 132 12.06 -14.31 -18.23
N LEU A 133 12.45 -13.93 -17.00
CA LEU A 133 13.60 -14.50 -16.32
C LEU A 133 13.37 -15.99 -16.00
N SER A 134 12.18 -16.36 -15.54
CA SER A 134 11.82 -17.75 -15.27
C SER A 134 11.78 -18.59 -16.55
N GLY A 135 11.19 -18.05 -17.63
CA GLY A 135 11.13 -18.74 -18.92
C GLY A 135 12.51 -18.93 -19.54
N SER A 136 13.36 -17.91 -19.49
CA SER A 136 14.73 -18.02 -20.02
C SER A 136 15.58 -19.03 -19.23
N LEU A 137 15.45 -19.03 -17.90
CA LEU A 137 16.12 -19.98 -17.04
C LEU A 137 15.67 -21.41 -17.29
N PHE A 138 14.36 -21.62 -17.50
CA PHE A 138 13.81 -22.93 -17.84
C PHE A 138 14.37 -23.46 -19.16
N VAL A 139 14.38 -22.64 -20.21
CA VAL A 139 14.95 -23.02 -21.51
C VAL A 139 16.43 -23.37 -21.40
N LEU A 140 17.20 -22.56 -20.65
CA LEU A 140 18.62 -22.76 -20.45
C LEU A 140 18.90 -24.07 -19.68
N LEU A 141 18.17 -24.35 -18.62
CA LEU A 141 18.29 -25.59 -17.86
C LEU A 141 17.89 -26.81 -18.70
N ASN A 142 16.80 -26.72 -19.45
CA ASN A 142 16.37 -27.81 -20.33
C ASN A 142 17.40 -28.12 -21.40
N SER A 143 18.05 -27.09 -21.97
CA SER A 143 19.14 -27.25 -22.96
C SER A 143 20.41 -27.85 -22.37
N LEU A 144 20.69 -27.62 -21.07
CA LEU A 144 21.87 -28.16 -20.40
C LEU A 144 21.71 -29.61 -19.94
N PHE A 145 20.46 -30.02 -19.64
CA PHE A 145 20.15 -31.36 -19.10
C PHE A 145 19.46 -32.30 -20.10
N SER A 146 19.15 -31.83 -21.29
CA SER A 146 18.65 -32.63 -22.43
C SER A 146 19.79 -33.04 -23.34
#